data_0be970e917b83397c866075a430ecb14
#
_entry.id   0be970e917b83397c866075a430ecb14
#
_cell.length_a   1.000
_cell.length_b   1.000
_cell.length_c   1.000
_cell.angle_alpha   90.00
_cell.angle_beta   90.00
_cell.angle_gamma   90.00
#
_symmetry.space_group_name_H-M   'P 1'
#
loop_
_entity.id
_entity.type
_entity.pdbx_description
1 polymer ?
#
loop_
_entity_poly.entity_id
_entity_poly.type
_entity_poly.pdbx_seq_one_letter_code
_entity_poly.pdbx_strand_id
1 'polypeptide(L)'
;MAILEEKAAVIPPGGMAVAGRLDRSVRSRLGEICAGRGASLLVLGEDLSLLEDPREPVFDLYTPWSLYTNLRLTVLGHYQRGNAAVAIGAAEAFVGGPLDRAQVRSALLAVRVPGRLEVISDRPLCILDGAHNPAGMAEMVRSLDYLLDRRRVLGVVSILRDKGALEMLNSLSPRCDILFVTQNSNPRSYPADELANLAEGLENKPKVFLDADPRSALRSAYKLATSNQVVLVTGSLYLVADIKRSLESHPRP
;
A
#
# COMPACT_ATOMS: atom_id res chain seq x y z
N MET A 1 0.96 19.74 7.16
CA MET A 1 0.35 20.88 6.40
C MET A 1 1.06 21.14 5.07
N ALA A 2 2.40 21.24 4.99
CA ALA A 2 3.12 21.48 3.72
C ALA A 2 2.80 20.47 2.60
N ILE A 3 2.70 19.18 2.93
CA ILE A 3 2.31 18.15 1.96
C ILE A 3 0.89 18.36 1.44
N LEU A 4 -0.05 18.79 2.29
CA LEU A 4 -1.41 19.07 1.87
C LEU A 4 -1.46 20.22 0.86
N GLU A 5 -0.77 21.31 1.14
CA GLU A 5 -0.70 22.47 0.23
C GLU A 5 -0.12 22.08 -1.14
N GLU A 6 0.95 21.29 -1.14
CA GLU A 6 1.54 20.75 -2.36
C GLU A 6 0.54 19.90 -3.16
N LYS A 7 -0.15 18.97 -2.50
CA LYS A 7 -1.12 18.09 -3.18
C LYS A 7 -2.37 18.82 -3.62
N ALA A 8 -2.85 19.78 -2.82
CA ALA A 8 -4.00 20.58 -3.18
C ALA A 8 -3.75 21.56 -4.35
N ALA A 9 -2.46 21.80 -4.70
CA ALA A 9 -2.13 22.69 -5.82
C ALA A 9 -2.74 22.23 -7.17
N VAL A 10 -3.02 20.94 -7.34
CA VAL A 10 -3.63 20.39 -8.56
C VAL A 10 -5.11 20.67 -8.72
N ILE A 11 -5.80 21.16 -7.67
CA ILE A 11 -7.25 21.42 -7.72
C ILE A 11 -7.50 22.70 -8.54
N PRO A 12 -8.17 22.62 -9.70
CA PRO A 12 -8.43 23.79 -10.52
C PRO A 12 -9.54 24.67 -9.90
N PRO A 13 -9.57 25.97 -10.21
CA PRO A 13 -10.70 26.85 -9.87
C PRO A 13 -12.02 26.29 -10.41
N GLY A 14 -13.06 26.27 -9.58
CA GLY A 14 -14.39 25.74 -9.93
C GLY A 14 -14.45 24.22 -10.15
N GLY A 15 -13.35 23.51 -9.88
CA GLY A 15 -13.25 22.05 -10.06
C GLY A 15 -13.90 21.26 -8.93
N MET A 16 -13.67 19.95 -8.97
CA MET A 16 -14.11 19.03 -7.90
C MET A 16 -12.91 18.21 -7.41
N ALA A 17 -12.71 18.17 -6.12
CA ALA A 17 -11.73 17.31 -5.45
C ALA A 17 -12.45 16.11 -4.82
N VAL A 18 -11.88 14.92 -4.98
CA VAL A 18 -12.34 13.71 -4.29
C VAL A 18 -11.19 13.18 -3.45
N ALA A 19 -11.42 13.01 -2.15
CA ALA A 19 -10.40 12.64 -1.19
C ALA A 19 -10.75 11.33 -0.46
N GLY A 20 -9.73 10.60 -0.04
CA GLY A 20 -9.85 9.48 0.90
C GLY A 20 -10.29 9.94 2.28
N ARG A 21 -10.31 9.02 3.25
CA ARG A 21 -10.53 9.39 4.66
C ARG A 21 -9.43 10.36 5.13
N LEU A 22 -9.83 11.44 5.77
CA LEU A 22 -8.96 12.51 6.22
C LEU A 22 -9.13 12.72 7.73
N ASP A 23 -8.03 13.07 8.39
CA ASP A 23 -8.10 13.59 9.76
C ASP A 23 -8.80 14.95 9.77
N ARG A 24 -9.48 15.27 10.87
CA ARG A 24 -10.31 16.47 10.99
C ARG A 24 -9.59 17.76 10.61
N SER A 25 -8.32 17.92 11.02
CA SER A 25 -7.51 19.11 10.70
C SER A 25 -7.18 19.20 9.22
N VAL A 26 -6.81 18.08 8.59
CA VAL A 26 -6.52 17.99 7.15
C VAL A 26 -7.80 18.24 6.34
N ARG A 27 -8.93 17.66 6.77
CA ARG A 27 -10.24 17.85 6.16
C ARG A 27 -10.67 19.33 6.15
N SER A 28 -10.55 20.00 7.34
CA SER A 28 -10.88 21.41 7.46
C SER A 28 -10.04 22.27 6.52
N ARG A 29 -8.73 22.07 6.52
CA ARG A 29 -7.82 22.86 5.69
C ARG A 29 -8.04 22.61 4.20
N LEU A 30 -8.27 21.38 3.77
CA LEU A 30 -8.60 21.07 2.37
C LEU A 30 -9.91 21.72 1.94
N GLY A 31 -10.91 21.74 2.83
CA GLY A 31 -12.18 22.45 2.61
C GLY A 31 -12.00 23.94 2.38
N GLU A 32 -11.16 24.60 3.20
CA GLU A 32 -10.82 26.03 3.03
C GLU A 32 -10.15 26.29 1.66
N ILE A 33 -9.20 25.41 1.26
CA ILE A 33 -8.52 25.52 -0.03
C ILE A 33 -9.52 25.39 -1.18
N CYS A 34 -10.41 24.39 -1.11
CA CYS A 34 -11.45 24.19 -2.12
C CYS A 34 -12.39 25.40 -2.18
N ALA A 35 -12.89 25.87 -1.05
CA ALA A 35 -13.77 27.03 -0.97
C ALA A 35 -13.11 28.29 -1.56
N GLY A 36 -11.84 28.55 -1.25
CA GLY A 36 -11.08 29.68 -1.80
C GLY A 36 -10.87 29.61 -3.31
N ARG A 37 -11.04 28.42 -3.92
CA ARG A 37 -10.97 28.21 -5.38
C ARG A 37 -12.34 28.04 -6.03
N GLY A 38 -13.44 28.16 -5.27
CA GLY A 38 -14.78 27.84 -5.75
C GLY A 38 -14.96 26.40 -6.16
N ALA A 39 -14.11 25.50 -5.66
CA ALA A 39 -14.11 24.07 -5.95
C ALA A 39 -14.95 23.30 -4.92
N SER A 40 -15.59 22.22 -5.37
CA SER A 40 -16.29 21.26 -4.49
C SER A 40 -15.34 20.23 -3.93
N LEU A 41 -15.66 19.67 -2.74
CA LEU A 41 -14.88 18.61 -2.10
C LEU A 41 -15.79 17.47 -1.69
N LEU A 42 -15.49 16.26 -2.14
CA LEU A 42 -16.11 15.01 -1.70
C LEU A 42 -15.09 14.20 -0.89
N VAL A 43 -15.50 13.63 0.24
CA VAL A 43 -14.63 12.91 1.17
C VAL A 43 -15.18 11.51 1.46
N LEU A 44 -14.33 10.50 1.37
CA LEU A 44 -14.67 9.14 1.76
C LEU A 44 -14.94 9.07 3.27
N GLY A 45 -16.11 8.57 3.62
CA GLY A 45 -16.60 8.50 5.00
C GLY A 45 -17.56 9.64 5.37
N GLU A 46 -17.73 10.63 4.47
CA GLU A 46 -18.72 11.71 4.58
C GLU A 46 -19.68 11.64 3.36
N ASP A 47 -19.19 11.97 2.17
CA ASP A 47 -19.96 12.03 0.93
C ASP A 47 -19.97 10.70 0.17
N LEU A 48 -18.89 9.92 0.30
CA LEU A 48 -18.80 8.54 -0.21
C LEU A 48 -18.76 7.59 0.97
N SER A 49 -19.54 6.51 0.92
CA SER A 49 -19.60 5.52 2.00
C SER A 49 -19.35 4.11 1.48
N LEU A 50 -18.39 3.43 2.09
CA LEU A 50 -18.16 2.00 1.90
C LEU A 50 -19.01 1.21 2.90
N LEU A 51 -19.78 0.27 2.41
CA LEU A 51 -20.47 -0.75 3.20
C LEU A 51 -19.70 -2.05 2.99
N GLU A 52 -18.92 -2.44 3.98
CA GLU A 52 -17.98 -3.56 3.87
C GLU A 52 -17.83 -4.33 5.18
N ASP A 53 -17.69 -5.65 5.07
CA ASP A 53 -17.05 -6.47 6.09
C ASP A 53 -15.63 -6.79 5.62
N PRO A 54 -14.61 -6.57 6.43
CA PRO A 54 -13.23 -6.92 6.09
C PRO A 54 -13.01 -8.38 5.69
N ARG A 55 -13.84 -9.29 6.17
CA ARG A 55 -13.74 -10.73 5.92
C ARG A 55 -14.39 -11.15 4.60
N GLU A 56 -15.29 -10.32 4.08
CA GLU A 56 -16.00 -10.60 2.84
C GLU A 56 -15.21 -10.08 1.61
N PRO A 57 -15.21 -10.82 0.49
CA PRO A 57 -14.52 -10.39 -0.71
C PRO A 57 -15.25 -9.28 -1.47
N VAL A 58 -16.49 -8.98 -1.09
CA VAL A 58 -17.34 -7.99 -1.73
C VAL A 58 -17.60 -6.79 -0.84
N PHE A 59 -17.92 -5.66 -1.44
CA PHE A 59 -18.32 -4.44 -0.76
C PHE A 59 -19.32 -3.66 -1.61
N ASP A 60 -20.07 -2.77 -0.98
CA ASP A 60 -20.91 -1.82 -1.65
C ASP A 60 -20.35 -0.41 -1.49
N LEU A 61 -20.59 0.45 -2.47
CA LEU A 61 -20.18 1.84 -2.47
C LEU A 61 -21.37 2.74 -2.73
N TYR A 62 -21.64 3.63 -1.79
CA TYR A 62 -22.58 4.72 -1.96
C TYR A 62 -21.82 6.00 -2.34
N THR A 63 -22.28 6.69 -3.40
CA THR A 63 -21.77 8.00 -3.85
C THR A 63 -22.94 8.98 -3.97
N PRO A 64 -22.69 10.29 -4.14
CA PRO A 64 -23.77 11.24 -4.39
C PRO A 64 -24.62 10.94 -5.63
N TRP A 65 -24.09 10.14 -6.57
CA TRP A 65 -24.78 9.86 -7.84
C TRP A 65 -25.40 8.45 -7.92
N SER A 66 -24.84 7.47 -7.20
CA SER A 66 -25.28 6.08 -7.34
C SER A 66 -24.94 5.21 -6.13
N LEU A 67 -25.63 4.06 -6.08
CA LEU A 67 -25.26 2.93 -5.24
C LEU A 67 -24.69 1.81 -6.13
N TYR A 68 -23.43 1.46 -5.91
CA TYR A 68 -22.76 0.33 -6.56
C TYR A 68 -22.72 -0.84 -5.59
N THR A 69 -23.41 -1.93 -5.94
CA THR A 69 -23.48 -3.11 -5.10
C THR A 69 -22.65 -4.25 -5.64
N ASN A 70 -22.21 -5.13 -4.73
CA ASN A 70 -21.52 -6.36 -5.06
C ASN A 70 -20.21 -6.13 -5.84
N LEU A 71 -19.47 -5.08 -5.43
CA LEU A 71 -18.17 -4.75 -6.00
C LEU A 71 -17.12 -5.74 -5.48
N ARG A 72 -16.18 -6.12 -6.34
CA ARG A 72 -15.04 -6.98 -6.00
C ARG A 72 -13.78 -6.44 -6.63
N LEU A 73 -12.68 -6.47 -5.86
CA LEU A 73 -11.33 -6.18 -6.33
C LEU A 73 -10.53 -7.48 -6.47
N THR A 74 -9.70 -7.54 -7.51
CA THR A 74 -8.68 -8.58 -7.66
C THR A 74 -7.37 -8.23 -6.95
N VAL A 75 -7.15 -6.95 -6.66
CA VAL A 75 -5.98 -6.49 -5.90
C VAL A 75 -6.22 -6.68 -4.41
N LEU A 76 -5.17 -7.14 -3.72
CA LEU A 76 -5.21 -7.39 -2.29
C LEU A 76 -5.04 -6.10 -1.48
N GLY A 77 -5.51 -6.15 -0.23
CA GLY A 77 -5.37 -5.06 0.74
C GLY A 77 -6.66 -4.28 0.94
N HIS A 78 -7.03 -4.15 2.21
CA HIS A 78 -8.26 -3.48 2.64
C HIS A 78 -8.35 -2.04 2.14
N TYR A 79 -7.22 -1.32 2.21
CA TYR A 79 -7.13 0.08 1.76
C TYR A 79 -7.45 0.27 0.27
N GLN A 80 -7.37 -0.79 -0.54
CA GLN A 80 -7.68 -0.72 -1.97
C GLN A 80 -9.16 -0.47 -2.25
N ARG A 81 -10.05 -0.86 -1.34
CA ARG A 81 -11.48 -0.54 -1.46
C ARG A 81 -11.70 0.97 -1.32
N GLY A 82 -11.00 1.60 -0.36
CA GLY A 82 -11.00 3.06 -0.22
C GLY A 82 -10.44 3.76 -1.47
N ASN A 83 -9.35 3.25 -2.03
CA ASN A 83 -8.78 3.77 -3.27
C ASN A 83 -9.77 3.64 -4.45
N ALA A 84 -10.45 2.49 -4.56
CA ALA A 84 -11.48 2.27 -5.58
C ALA A 84 -12.67 3.22 -5.40
N ALA A 85 -13.12 3.45 -4.17
CA ALA A 85 -14.20 4.40 -3.88
C ALA A 85 -13.85 5.82 -4.33
N VAL A 86 -12.64 6.29 -4.02
CA VAL A 86 -12.13 7.60 -4.46
C VAL A 86 -12.03 7.67 -5.99
N ALA A 87 -11.53 6.60 -6.63
CA ALA A 87 -11.40 6.54 -8.08
C ALA A 87 -12.77 6.58 -8.78
N ILE A 88 -13.76 5.83 -8.27
CA ILE A 88 -15.14 5.85 -8.80
C ILE A 88 -15.75 7.24 -8.62
N GLY A 89 -15.68 7.83 -7.42
CA GLY A 89 -16.19 9.17 -7.15
C GLY A 89 -15.52 10.25 -8.03
N ALA A 90 -14.21 10.13 -8.27
CA ALA A 90 -13.49 11.03 -9.17
C ALA A 90 -13.94 10.88 -10.64
N ALA A 91 -14.20 9.65 -11.09
CA ALA A 91 -14.71 9.38 -12.43
C ALA A 91 -16.14 9.90 -12.61
N GLU A 92 -17.01 9.72 -11.61
CA GLU A 92 -18.37 10.30 -11.60
C GLU A 92 -18.33 11.83 -11.64
N ALA A 93 -17.46 12.44 -10.83
CA ALA A 93 -17.25 13.88 -10.82
C ALA A 93 -16.80 14.41 -12.19
N PHE A 94 -15.91 13.66 -12.87
CA PHE A 94 -15.43 14.00 -14.21
C PHE A 94 -16.52 13.89 -15.29
N VAL A 95 -17.36 12.84 -15.22
CA VAL A 95 -18.46 12.60 -16.17
C VAL A 95 -19.68 13.49 -15.86
N GLY A 96 -19.79 13.98 -14.62
CA GLY A 96 -20.93 14.76 -14.16
C GLY A 96 -22.18 13.92 -13.83
N GLY A 97 -21.99 12.64 -13.49
CA GLY A 97 -23.10 11.73 -13.21
C GLY A 97 -22.66 10.28 -12.89
N PRO A 98 -23.63 9.38 -12.69
CA PRO A 98 -23.35 7.99 -12.35
C PRO A 98 -22.67 7.25 -13.50
N LEU A 99 -21.78 6.32 -13.16
CA LEU A 99 -21.16 5.41 -14.12
C LEU A 99 -22.04 4.16 -14.34
N ASP A 100 -21.85 3.50 -15.48
CA ASP A 100 -22.48 2.20 -15.72
C ASP A 100 -21.99 1.16 -14.72
N ARG A 101 -22.91 0.53 -14.00
CA ARG A 101 -22.60 -0.43 -12.91
C ARG A 101 -21.88 -1.68 -13.39
N ALA A 102 -22.17 -2.14 -14.60
CA ALA A 102 -21.51 -3.33 -15.15
C ALA A 102 -20.08 -3.01 -15.56
N GLN A 103 -19.85 -1.83 -16.14
CA GLN A 103 -18.51 -1.36 -16.48
C GLN A 103 -17.66 -1.15 -15.22
N VAL A 104 -18.20 -0.54 -14.15
CA VAL A 104 -17.49 -0.39 -12.86
C VAL A 104 -17.07 -1.75 -12.32
N ARG A 105 -17.98 -2.74 -12.26
CA ARG A 105 -17.63 -4.09 -11.81
C ARG A 105 -16.53 -4.74 -12.67
N SER A 106 -16.66 -4.63 -13.97
CA SER A 106 -15.67 -5.18 -14.91
C SER A 106 -14.30 -4.52 -14.75
N ALA A 107 -14.25 -3.21 -14.62
CA ALA A 107 -13.02 -2.46 -14.41
C ALA A 107 -12.33 -2.86 -13.10
N LEU A 108 -13.06 -2.97 -11.99
CA LEU A 108 -12.51 -3.38 -10.70
C LEU A 108 -11.95 -4.81 -10.71
N LEU A 109 -12.54 -5.72 -11.48
CA LEU A 109 -12.00 -7.07 -11.67
C LEU A 109 -10.77 -7.10 -12.59
N ALA A 110 -10.63 -6.13 -13.47
CA ALA A 110 -9.51 -6.04 -14.41
C ALA A 110 -8.31 -5.28 -13.84
N VAL A 111 -8.50 -4.47 -12.79
CA VAL A 111 -7.43 -3.62 -12.26
C VAL A 111 -6.23 -4.44 -11.77
N ARG A 112 -5.04 -3.97 -12.07
CA ARG A 112 -3.76 -4.50 -11.57
C ARG A 112 -2.92 -3.34 -11.08
N VAL A 113 -2.40 -3.47 -9.87
CA VAL A 113 -1.53 -2.45 -9.28
C VAL A 113 -0.22 -3.10 -8.85
N PRO A 114 0.79 -3.09 -9.72
CA PRO A 114 2.07 -3.74 -9.43
C PRO A 114 2.69 -3.21 -8.13
N GLY A 115 3.24 -4.11 -7.32
CA GLY A 115 3.88 -3.75 -6.05
C GLY A 115 2.91 -3.24 -4.97
N ARG A 116 1.65 -3.64 -5.02
CA ARG A 116 0.66 -3.40 -3.96
C ARG A 116 0.06 -4.74 -3.54
N LEU A 117 0.65 -5.37 -2.52
CA LEU A 117 0.35 -6.73 -2.08
C LEU A 117 0.28 -7.71 -3.26
N GLU A 118 1.19 -7.55 -4.22
CA GLU A 118 1.27 -8.35 -5.44
C GLU A 118 1.84 -9.73 -5.13
N VAL A 119 1.06 -10.78 -5.33
CA VAL A 119 1.53 -12.15 -5.21
C VAL A 119 2.34 -12.53 -6.44
N ILE A 120 3.58 -12.95 -6.25
CA ILE A 120 4.50 -13.38 -7.32
C ILE A 120 4.84 -14.86 -7.29
N SER A 121 4.54 -15.54 -6.19
CA SER A 121 4.71 -16.98 -6.03
C SER A 121 3.77 -17.51 -4.96
N ASP A 122 3.28 -18.73 -5.16
CA ASP A 122 2.42 -19.43 -4.20
C ASP A 122 3.19 -20.41 -3.31
N ARG A 123 4.40 -20.82 -3.70
CA ARG A 123 5.19 -21.83 -2.98
C ARG A 123 6.70 -21.52 -3.03
N PRO A 124 7.24 -20.91 -1.96
CA PRO A 124 6.53 -20.29 -0.84
C PRO A 124 5.70 -19.11 -1.31
N LEU A 125 4.65 -18.77 -0.56
CA LEU A 125 3.88 -17.55 -0.85
C LEU A 125 4.81 -16.35 -0.75
N CYS A 126 4.92 -15.59 -1.82
CA CYS A 126 5.74 -14.38 -1.88
C CYS A 126 4.92 -13.19 -2.34
N ILE A 127 4.99 -12.11 -1.57
CA ILE A 127 4.23 -10.89 -1.77
C ILE A 127 5.19 -9.72 -1.91
N LEU A 128 4.95 -8.87 -2.92
CA LEU A 128 5.64 -7.60 -3.11
C LEU A 128 4.71 -6.46 -2.69
N ASP A 129 5.20 -5.56 -1.84
CA ASP A 129 4.49 -4.35 -1.46
C ASP A 129 5.41 -3.13 -1.40
N GLY A 130 5.01 -2.04 -2.03
CA GLY A 130 5.78 -0.80 -2.10
C GLY A 130 5.47 0.19 -0.98
N ALA A 131 5.02 -0.24 0.20
CA ALA A 131 4.90 0.62 1.37
C ALA A 131 6.25 1.28 1.66
N HIS A 132 6.28 2.61 1.71
CA HIS A 132 7.51 3.40 1.76
C HIS A 132 7.44 4.58 2.73
N ASN A 133 6.46 4.59 3.61
CA ASN A 133 6.30 5.53 4.72
C ASN A 133 5.56 4.85 5.88
N PRO A 134 5.58 5.41 7.10
CA PRO A 134 4.97 4.78 8.26
C PRO A 134 3.49 4.45 8.11
N ALA A 135 2.70 5.37 7.56
CA ALA A 135 1.26 5.16 7.36
C ALA A 135 0.98 4.02 6.37
N GLY A 136 1.69 3.99 5.24
CA GLY A 136 1.57 2.91 4.24
C GLY A 136 2.01 1.56 4.80
N MET A 137 3.07 1.52 5.62
CA MET A 137 3.53 0.30 6.28
C MET A 137 2.47 -0.22 7.27
N ALA A 138 1.89 0.64 8.07
CA ALA A 138 0.83 0.26 9.02
C ALA A 138 -0.41 -0.29 8.30
N GLU A 139 -0.83 0.33 7.19
CA GLU A 139 -1.96 -0.16 6.38
C GLU A 139 -1.67 -1.51 5.72
N MET A 140 -0.46 -1.68 5.20
CA MET A 140 -0.01 -2.94 4.62
C MET A 140 -0.03 -4.04 5.69
N VAL A 141 0.56 -3.81 6.87
CA VAL A 141 0.58 -4.77 7.97
C VAL A 141 -0.84 -5.14 8.43
N ARG A 142 -1.74 -4.17 8.59
CA ARG A 142 -3.16 -4.45 8.87
C ARG A 142 -3.80 -5.36 7.82
N SER A 143 -3.48 -5.12 6.55
CA SER A 143 -4.00 -5.98 5.47
C SER A 143 -3.48 -7.41 5.56
N LEU A 144 -2.22 -7.61 5.99
CA LEU A 144 -1.67 -8.95 6.21
C LEU A 144 -2.40 -9.72 7.31
N ASP A 145 -2.93 -9.04 8.33
CA ASP A 145 -3.69 -9.69 9.42
C ASP A 145 -4.95 -10.39 8.92
N TYR A 146 -5.59 -9.84 7.89
CA TYR A 146 -6.76 -10.47 7.25
C TYR A 146 -6.39 -11.48 6.17
N LEU A 147 -5.26 -11.26 5.47
CA LEU A 147 -4.88 -12.09 4.31
C LEU A 147 -4.14 -13.37 4.70
N LEU A 148 -3.37 -13.35 5.79
CA LEU A 148 -2.39 -14.38 6.08
C LEU A 148 -2.75 -15.30 7.24
N ASP A 149 -3.91 -15.15 7.85
CA ASP A 149 -4.40 -16.02 8.93
C ASP A 149 -3.28 -16.44 9.92
N ARG A 150 -2.64 -15.48 10.58
CA ARG A 150 -1.54 -15.68 11.55
C ARG A 150 -0.23 -16.24 10.98
N ARG A 151 -0.09 -16.46 9.67
CA ARG A 151 1.21 -16.85 9.11
C ARG A 151 2.25 -15.80 9.45
N ARG A 152 3.44 -16.29 9.80
CA ARG A 152 4.58 -15.43 10.09
C ARG A 152 5.28 -15.00 8.80
N VAL A 153 6.02 -13.91 8.88
CA VAL A 153 6.64 -13.26 7.73
C VAL A 153 8.16 -13.40 7.79
N LEU A 154 8.76 -13.71 6.65
CA LEU A 154 10.16 -13.46 6.36
C LEU A 154 10.21 -12.19 5.52
N GLY A 155 10.61 -11.05 6.14
CA GLY A 155 10.65 -9.76 5.47
C GLY A 155 11.96 -9.54 4.74
N VAL A 156 11.91 -9.13 3.47
CA VAL A 156 13.05 -8.56 2.73
C VAL A 156 12.80 -7.07 2.65
N VAL A 157 13.62 -6.25 3.31
CA VAL A 157 13.33 -4.85 3.54
C VAL A 157 14.46 -3.92 3.14
N SER A 158 14.11 -2.83 2.46
CA SER A 158 15.00 -1.70 2.18
C SER A 158 14.19 -0.41 2.19
N ILE A 159 14.69 0.61 2.87
CA ILE A 159 13.98 1.86 3.13
C ILE A 159 14.85 3.03 2.68
N LEU A 160 14.25 4.12 2.23
CA LEU A 160 14.99 5.35 1.91
C LEU A 160 15.25 6.18 3.17
N ARG A 161 16.39 6.89 3.21
CA ARG A 161 16.82 7.70 4.37
C ARG A 161 15.84 8.81 4.77
N ASP A 162 15.09 9.35 3.81
CA ASP A 162 14.10 10.40 4.02
C ASP A 162 12.73 9.88 4.49
N LYS A 163 12.64 8.61 4.81
CA LYS A 163 11.42 7.96 5.33
C LYS A 163 11.61 7.55 6.80
N GLY A 164 10.54 7.51 7.56
CA GLY A 164 10.57 7.10 8.97
C GLY A 164 10.92 5.63 9.14
N ALA A 165 12.21 5.26 8.93
CA ALA A 165 12.63 3.86 8.87
C ALA A 165 12.34 3.11 10.18
N LEU A 166 12.63 3.72 11.34
CA LEU A 166 12.38 3.10 12.63
C LEU A 166 10.88 2.84 12.88
N GLU A 167 10.02 3.80 12.52
CA GLU A 167 8.56 3.65 12.65
C GLU A 167 8.03 2.56 11.72
N MET A 168 8.56 2.49 10.49
CA MET A 168 8.21 1.43 9.53
C MET A 168 8.62 0.06 10.01
N LEU A 169 9.85 -0.08 10.52
CA LEU A 169 10.37 -1.32 11.08
C LEU A 169 9.60 -1.74 12.34
N ASN A 170 9.26 -0.82 13.25
CA ASN A 170 8.43 -1.09 14.42
C ASN A 170 7.02 -1.59 14.03
N SER A 171 6.44 -1.07 12.96
CA SER A 171 5.14 -1.53 12.47
C SER A 171 5.21 -2.95 11.87
N LEU A 172 6.31 -3.28 11.18
CA LEU A 172 6.48 -4.55 10.47
C LEU A 172 6.96 -5.68 11.39
N SER A 173 7.90 -5.39 12.29
CA SER A 173 8.63 -6.40 13.09
C SER A 173 7.74 -7.34 13.91
N PRO A 174 6.58 -6.93 14.48
CA PRO A 174 5.70 -7.86 15.20
C PRO A 174 5.19 -9.03 14.36
N ARG A 175 5.18 -8.89 13.03
CA ARG A 175 4.76 -9.93 12.09
C ARG A 175 5.92 -10.80 11.60
N CYS A 176 7.17 -10.38 11.82
CA CYS A 176 8.35 -11.02 11.25
C CYS A 176 9.02 -11.99 12.24
N ASP A 177 9.38 -13.18 11.76
CA ASP A 177 10.34 -14.05 12.42
C ASP A 177 11.77 -13.66 12.04
N ILE A 178 11.93 -13.28 10.77
CA ILE A 178 13.23 -12.94 10.17
C ILE A 178 13.06 -11.66 9.35
N LEU A 179 14.05 -10.77 9.43
CA LEU A 179 14.24 -9.64 8.55
C LEU A 179 15.56 -9.81 7.78
N PHE A 180 15.47 -9.91 6.46
CA PHE A 180 16.58 -9.74 5.54
C PHE A 180 16.66 -8.26 5.17
N VAL A 181 17.65 -7.59 5.73
CA VAL A 181 17.88 -6.17 5.47
C VAL A 181 18.80 -6.04 4.27
N THR A 182 18.34 -5.29 3.26
CA THR A 182 19.05 -5.11 1.99
C THR A 182 19.11 -3.66 1.56
N GLN A 183 19.77 -3.37 0.44
CA GLN A 183 19.89 -2.04 -0.11
C GLN A 183 19.34 -2.02 -1.54
N ASN A 184 18.36 -1.14 -1.81
CA ASN A 184 17.85 -0.95 -3.17
C ASN A 184 18.76 -0.01 -4.00
N SER A 185 18.58 0.00 -5.32
CA SER A 185 19.40 0.74 -6.27
C SER A 185 19.29 2.28 -6.19
N ASN A 186 18.35 2.82 -5.41
CA ASN A 186 18.20 4.26 -5.27
C ASN A 186 19.32 4.85 -4.38
N PRO A 187 19.99 5.95 -4.79
CA PRO A 187 21.08 6.57 -3.99
C PRO A 187 20.63 7.08 -2.62
N ARG A 188 19.33 7.30 -2.39
CA ARG A 188 18.78 7.65 -1.08
C ARG A 188 18.49 6.44 -0.19
N SER A 189 18.76 5.22 -0.65
CA SER A 189 18.57 4.03 0.18
C SER A 189 19.43 4.10 1.44
N TYR A 190 18.89 3.67 2.58
CA TYR A 190 19.75 3.33 3.70
C TYR A 190 20.79 2.32 3.24
N PRO A 191 22.07 2.45 3.60
CA PRO A 191 23.02 1.34 3.58
C PRO A 191 22.48 0.17 4.39
N ALA A 192 22.72 -1.05 3.90
CA ALA A 192 22.14 -2.23 4.51
C ALA A 192 22.60 -2.43 5.97
N ASP A 193 23.84 -2.11 6.28
CA ASP A 193 24.43 -2.17 7.63
C ASP A 193 23.75 -1.18 8.60
N GLU A 194 23.55 0.07 8.19
CA GLU A 194 22.87 1.07 9.01
C GLU A 194 21.42 0.69 9.28
N LEU A 195 20.71 0.18 8.26
CA LEU A 195 19.32 -0.27 8.42
C LEU A 195 19.24 -1.54 9.29
N ALA A 196 20.23 -2.44 9.19
CA ALA A 196 20.32 -3.62 10.02
C ALA A 196 20.52 -3.26 11.51
N ASN A 197 21.40 -2.30 11.80
CA ASN A 197 21.59 -1.79 13.17
C ASN A 197 20.28 -1.22 13.77
N LEU A 198 19.47 -0.51 12.95
CA LEU A 198 18.14 -0.06 13.39
C LEU A 198 17.21 -1.25 13.67
N ALA A 199 17.24 -2.28 12.82
CA ALA A 199 16.39 -3.46 12.97
C ALA A 199 16.78 -4.32 14.18
N GLU A 200 18.05 -4.42 14.52
CA GLU A 200 18.53 -5.14 15.71
C GLU A 200 18.12 -4.47 17.03
N GLY A 201 17.91 -3.15 17.00
CA GLY A 201 17.44 -2.34 18.12
C GLY A 201 15.94 -2.45 18.41
N LEU A 202 15.16 -3.18 17.62
CA LEU A 202 13.71 -3.31 17.79
C LEU A 202 13.33 -4.14 19.02
N GLU A 203 12.26 -3.75 19.69
CA GLU A 203 11.77 -4.45 20.89
C GLU A 203 11.37 -5.91 20.61
N ASN A 204 10.75 -6.17 19.46
CA ASN A 204 10.28 -7.51 19.06
C ASN A 204 11.41 -8.44 18.57
N LYS A 205 12.63 -7.93 18.43
CA LYS A 205 13.87 -8.68 18.12
C LYS A 205 13.69 -9.79 17.07
N PRO A 206 13.21 -9.50 15.86
CA PRO A 206 13.23 -10.47 14.78
C PRO A 206 14.69 -10.85 14.50
N LYS A 207 14.93 -12.07 14.00
CA LYS A 207 16.28 -12.43 13.57
C LYS A 207 16.65 -11.58 12.34
N VAL A 208 17.74 -10.81 12.45
CA VAL A 208 18.18 -9.92 11.36
C VAL A 208 19.31 -10.60 10.59
N PHE A 209 19.20 -10.58 9.26
CA PHE A 209 20.26 -10.94 8.33
C PHE A 209 20.54 -9.74 7.41
N LEU A 210 21.81 -9.40 7.28
CA LEU A 210 22.27 -8.37 6.36
C LEU A 210 22.72 -9.03 5.05
N ASP A 211 22.15 -8.57 3.95
CA ASP A 211 22.59 -8.92 2.60
C ASP A 211 22.32 -7.72 1.67
N ALA A 212 23.37 -7.02 1.27
CA ALA A 212 23.25 -5.80 0.48
C ALA A 212 22.63 -6.02 -0.92
N ASP A 213 22.70 -7.25 -1.46
CA ASP A 213 22.06 -7.60 -2.73
C ASP A 213 20.60 -8.04 -2.54
N PRO A 214 19.62 -7.28 -3.05
CA PRO A 214 18.20 -7.61 -2.91
C PRO A 214 17.83 -9.01 -3.43
N ARG A 215 18.46 -9.45 -4.51
CA ARG A 215 18.20 -10.76 -5.10
C ARG A 215 18.73 -11.88 -4.23
N SER A 216 19.92 -11.73 -3.67
CA SER A 216 20.52 -12.68 -2.73
C SER A 216 19.68 -12.77 -1.45
N ALA A 217 19.26 -11.62 -0.89
CA ALA A 217 18.37 -11.54 0.26
C ALA A 217 17.04 -12.29 0.01
N LEU A 218 16.39 -12.04 -1.15
CA LEU A 218 15.17 -12.74 -1.54
C LEU A 218 15.41 -14.26 -1.65
N ARG A 219 16.48 -14.68 -2.30
CA ARG A 219 16.82 -16.10 -2.45
C ARG A 219 17.04 -16.77 -1.10
N SER A 220 17.68 -16.09 -0.15
CA SER A 220 17.86 -16.57 1.20
C SER A 220 16.54 -16.69 1.95
N ALA A 221 15.64 -15.72 1.80
CA ALA A 221 14.30 -15.78 2.34
C ALA A 221 13.50 -16.98 1.79
N TYR A 222 13.55 -17.22 0.48
CA TYR A 222 12.90 -18.39 -0.13
C TYR A 222 13.42 -19.72 0.40
N LYS A 223 14.74 -19.86 0.60
CA LYS A 223 15.35 -21.09 1.12
C LYS A 223 14.96 -21.41 2.56
N LEU A 224 14.72 -20.37 3.37
CA LEU A 224 14.38 -20.53 4.78
C LEU A 224 12.86 -20.58 5.03
N ALA A 225 12.05 -20.11 4.07
CA ALA A 225 10.61 -20.09 4.23
C ALA A 225 10.01 -21.49 4.32
N THR A 226 9.24 -21.72 5.37
CA THR A 226 8.43 -22.93 5.54
C THR A 226 7.06 -22.77 4.89
N SER A 227 6.28 -23.85 4.75
CA SER A 227 4.94 -23.82 4.19
C SER A 227 3.95 -22.92 4.96
N ASN A 228 4.23 -22.64 6.23
CA ASN A 228 3.41 -21.79 7.10
C ASN A 228 3.94 -20.36 7.23
N GLN A 229 4.87 -19.98 6.39
CA GLN A 229 5.46 -18.64 6.37
C GLN A 229 5.26 -17.98 5.01
N VAL A 230 5.42 -16.66 4.99
CA VAL A 230 5.27 -15.82 3.80
C VAL A 230 6.53 -14.99 3.62
N VAL A 231 7.05 -14.96 2.42
CA VAL A 231 8.12 -14.03 2.04
C VAL A 231 7.48 -12.71 1.63
N LEU A 232 7.85 -11.62 2.30
CA LEU A 232 7.35 -10.28 2.01
C LEU A 232 8.51 -9.36 1.62
N VAL A 233 8.45 -8.79 0.43
CA VAL A 233 9.39 -7.76 -0.02
C VAL A 233 8.72 -6.39 0.14
N THR A 234 9.30 -5.49 0.95
CA THR A 234 8.66 -4.21 1.26
C THR A 234 9.64 -3.12 1.68
N GLY A 235 9.13 -1.92 1.95
CA GLY A 235 9.89 -0.75 2.44
C GLY A 235 10.23 0.27 1.36
N SER A 236 10.17 -0.10 0.08
CA SER A 236 10.42 0.81 -1.04
C SER A 236 9.89 0.27 -2.37
N LEU A 237 9.30 1.16 -3.17
CA LEU A 237 8.98 0.84 -4.57
C LEU A 237 10.24 0.54 -5.40
N TYR A 238 11.38 1.12 -5.04
CA TYR A 238 12.66 0.83 -5.72
C TYR A 238 13.10 -0.60 -5.45
N LEU A 239 12.97 -1.09 -4.21
CA LEU A 239 13.26 -2.49 -3.90
C LEU A 239 12.35 -3.43 -4.69
N VAL A 240 11.05 -3.14 -4.74
CA VAL A 240 10.09 -3.92 -5.54
C VAL A 240 10.51 -3.96 -7.02
N ALA A 241 10.90 -2.81 -7.58
CA ALA A 241 11.36 -2.71 -8.97
C ALA A 241 12.66 -3.49 -9.21
N ASP A 242 13.63 -3.43 -8.28
CA ASP A 242 14.89 -4.18 -8.38
C ASP A 242 14.63 -5.69 -8.37
N ILE A 243 13.78 -6.16 -7.48
CA ILE A 243 13.37 -7.57 -7.42
C ILE A 243 12.66 -8.00 -8.71
N LYS A 244 11.69 -7.24 -9.21
CA LYS A 244 10.97 -7.58 -10.44
C LYS A 244 11.92 -7.68 -11.63
N ARG A 245 12.81 -6.72 -11.82
CA ARG A 245 13.85 -6.77 -12.87
C ARG A 245 14.74 -8.01 -12.74
N SER A 246 15.12 -8.38 -11.51
CA SER A 246 15.96 -9.55 -11.30
C SER A 246 15.25 -10.87 -11.64
N LEU A 247 13.93 -10.94 -11.45
CA LEU A 247 13.11 -12.11 -11.78
C LEU A 247 12.85 -12.21 -13.28
N GLU A 248 12.71 -11.10 -14.02
CA GLU A 248 12.61 -11.08 -15.48
C GLU A 248 13.87 -11.64 -16.13
N SER A 249 15.05 -11.27 -15.59
CA SER A 249 16.34 -11.75 -16.08
C SER A 249 16.61 -13.22 -15.74
N HIS A 250 16.02 -13.72 -14.65
CA HIS A 250 16.21 -15.10 -14.16
C HIS A 250 14.93 -15.54 -13.42
N PRO A 251 14.01 -16.24 -14.08
CA PRO A 251 12.65 -16.52 -13.63
C PRO A 251 12.49 -17.34 -12.33
N ARG A 252 13.56 -17.79 -11.72
CA ARG A 252 13.52 -18.45 -10.39
C ARG A 252 14.36 -17.66 -9.41
N PRO A 253 13.81 -17.33 -8.21
CA PRO A 253 14.57 -16.69 -7.15
C PRO A 253 15.65 -17.58 -6.56
#